data_b9ca14d0115d8ac4d8f52b28f3e0912d
#
_entry.id   b9ca14d0115d8ac4d8f52b28f3e0912d
#
_cell.length_a   1.000
_cell.length_b   1.000
_cell.length_c   1.000
_cell.angle_alpha   90.00
_cell.angle_beta   90.00
_cell.angle_gamma   90.00
#
_symmetry.space_group_name_H-M   'P 1'
#
loop_
_entity.id
_entity.type
_entity.pdbx_description
1 polymer ?
#
loop_
_entity_poly.entity_id
_entity_poly.type
_entity_poly.pdbx_seq_one_letter_code
_entity_poly.pdbx_strand_id
1 'polypeptide(L)'
;MALVEWLKRKGSDGHDSTGPNLFIYNSLLGAVRQCKQFGVVDRVMEDMAEQGIIPNVVTYNTLMAIYVDQCRPNEAFNVMFEIQQRGLSPSHVTYSIALLAYRRMEDANGALRFFIETREKYRNGEVVKTADEDLEHEYAKFEDFAIHICYQVMRRWLVKGDHLVGNVLRLVSDMDKAELRPSRMQYERLVWACTRESHYVVAKELYKRIRELEDDISLSVCNHVIWLMGKAKKWWAALEIYEDLLDKGPKPNNLSYELIISHFNILLSAASKKGIWRWGVRLINKMQEKGLKPRSREWNSVLVACSKASETAAAVQIFRRMVDQGEKPTILSYGALLSALEKGKMYDEALGVWKHMCKVGVKPNLYAYTILVSVYIGKGQPDEVDSVIREMVSSGVEPTVVTFNAIISGCANSGLGSAAFEWFHRMKVQNIKPNEITYEMLILALARDAKPRLAYELYLSARNEGLRLSSKIYDAVKVSSQIHNASIDLNALGCRPPEKKKTVRIRKKNDRSQHVLRC
;
A
#
# COMPACT_ATOMS: atom_id res chain seq x y z
N MET A 1 15.72 1.71 -57.08
CA MET A 1 15.00 1.43 -58.38
C MET A 1 15.74 2.08 -59.57
N ALA A 2 15.94 3.38 -59.64
CA ALA A 2 16.62 4.02 -60.81
C ALA A 2 17.99 3.38 -61.18
N LEU A 3 18.83 3.04 -60.19
CA LEU A 3 20.10 2.38 -60.39
C LEU A 3 19.91 0.94 -60.98
N VAL A 4 18.94 0.20 -60.50
CA VAL A 4 18.61 -1.15 -61.02
C VAL A 4 18.09 -1.09 -62.44
N GLU A 5 17.20 -0.14 -62.73
CA GLU A 5 16.71 0.10 -64.10
C GLU A 5 17.82 0.53 -65.04
N TRP A 6 18.75 1.37 -64.57
CA TRP A 6 19.92 1.78 -65.35
C TRP A 6 20.87 0.58 -65.62
N LEU A 7 21.11 -0.30 -64.63
CA LEU A 7 21.93 -1.50 -64.78
C LEU A 7 21.29 -2.50 -65.78
N LYS A 8 19.95 -2.64 -65.76
CA LYS A 8 19.21 -3.47 -66.69
C LYS A 8 19.38 -2.99 -68.13
N ARG A 9 19.25 -1.67 -68.37
CA ARG A 9 19.45 -1.07 -69.70
C ARG A 9 20.88 -1.28 -70.20
N LYS A 10 21.89 -1.15 -69.33
CA LYS A 10 23.29 -1.38 -69.70
C LYS A 10 23.61 -2.86 -69.97
N GLY A 11 22.97 -3.78 -69.25
CA GLY A 11 23.12 -5.24 -69.48
C GLY A 11 22.48 -5.72 -70.79
N SER A 12 21.47 -5.01 -71.35
CA SER A 12 20.85 -5.32 -72.64
C SER A 12 21.66 -4.83 -73.85
N ASP A 13 22.62 -3.92 -73.66
CA ASP A 13 23.44 -3.34 -74.74
C ASP A 13 24.75 -4.14 -75.09
N GLY A 14 24.87 -5.37 -74.53
CA GLY A 14 25.69 -6.47 -75.06
C GLY A 14 27.20 -6.23 -75.21
N HIS A 15 27.96 -5.96 -74.16
CA HIS A 15 29.41 -6.26 -74.13
C HIS A 15 30.01 -6.42 -72.73
N ASP A 16 29.26 -6.24 -71.63
CA ASP A 16 29.73 -6.56 -70.27
C ASP A 16 28.59 -7.15 -69.46
N SER A 17 28.83 -8.26 -68.77
CA SER A 17 27.88 -8.96 -67.89
C SER A 17 27.62 -8.18 -66.60
N THR A 18 27.21 -6.92 -66.72
CA THR A 18 27.00 -5.99 -65.59
C THR A 18 25.54 -5.80 -65.23
N GLY A 19 24.74 -6.87 -65.39
CA GLY A 19 23.33 -6.89 -64.93
C GLY A 19 23.24 -6.82 -63.41
N PRO A 20 22.06 -6.46 -62.86
CA PRO A 20 21.86 -6.48 -61.44
C PRO A 20 22.08 -7.90 -60.88
N ASN A 21 22.87 -8.02 -59.84
CA ASN A 21 23.19 -9.31 -59.20
C ASN A 21 22.55 -9.37 -57.80
N LEU A 22 22.64 -10.53 -57.16
CA LEU A 22 22.10 -10.78 -55.83
C LEU A 22 22.55 -9.75 -54.79
N PHE A 23 23.80 -9.30 -54.84
CA PHE A 23 24.35 -8.28 -53.91
C PHE A 23 23.63 -6.93 -54.04
N ILE A 24 23.32 -6.52 -55.31
CA ILE A 24 22.65 -5.24 -55.59
C ILE A 24 21.20 -5.28 -55.06
N TYR A 25 20.50 -6.39 -55.26
CA TYR A 25 19.14 -6.54 -54.74
C TYR A 25 19.09 -6.59 -53.21
N ASN A 26 20.01 -7.30 -52.57
CA ASN A 26 20.12 -7.30 -51.12
C ASN A 26 20.44 -5.89 -50.56
N SER A 27 21.31 -5.15 -51.24
CA SER A 27 21.61 -3.76 -50.89
C SER A 27 20.42 -2.84 -51.09
N LEU A 28 19.64 -3.05 -52.16
CA LEU A 28 18.41 -2.30 -52.41
C LEU A 28 17.34 -2.57 -51.33
N LEU A 29 17.10 -3.84 -50.99
CA LEU A 29 16.19 -4.20 -49.90
C LEU A 29 16.62 -3.61 -48.56
N GLY A 30 17.93 -3.60 -48.26
CA GLY A 30 18.51 -2.94 -47.12
C GLY A 30 18.24 -1.42 -47.09
N ALA A 31 18.41 -0.76 -48.24
CA ALA A 31 18.09 0.68 -48.38
C ALA A 31 16.59 0.95 -48.24
N VAL A 32 15.73 0.12 -48.83
CA VAL A 32 14.27 0.19 -48.69
C VAL A 32 13.86 0.10 -47.20
N ARG A 33 14.48 -0.81 -46.46
CA ARG A 33 14.26 -0.94 -44.99
C ARG A 33 14.69 0.32 -44.23
N GLN A 34 15.88 0.82 -44.52
CA GLN A 34 16.41 2.03 -43.85
C GLN A 34 15.56 3.28 -44.13
N CYS A 35 15.13 3.46 -45.37
CA CYS A 35 14.25 4.55 -45.81
C CYS A 35 12.78 4.35 -45.44
N LYS A 36 12.41 3.19 -44.88
CA LYS A 36 11.02 2.80 -44.56
C LYS A 36 10.05 2.87 -45.73
N GLN A 37 10.53 2.66 -46.97
CA GLN A 37 9.74 2.67 -48.17
C GLN A 37 9.22 1.28 -48.51
N PHE A 38 8.46 0.68 -47.61
CA PHE A 38 8.07 -0.73 -47.68
C PHE A 38 7.16 -1.10 -48.85
N GLY A 39 6.44 -0.14 -49.43
CA GLY A 39 5.53 -0.39 -50.56
C GLY A 39 6.20 -0.82 -51.88
N VAL A 40 7.53 -0.79 -51.95
CA VAL A 40 8.30 -1.23 -53.12
C VAL A 40 8.91 -2.63 -52.97
N VAL A 41 8.73 -3.29 -51.82
CA VAL A 41 9.35 -4.58 -51.52
C VAL A 41 8.90 -5.66 -52.47
N ASP A 42 7.58 -5.80 -52.70
CA ASP A 42 7.00 -6.83 -53.57
C ASP A 42 7.50 -6.66 -54.99
N ARG A 43 7.54 -5.40 -55.48
CA ARG A 43 8.07 -5.07 -56.78
C ARG A 43 9.58 -5.39 -56.92
N VAL A 44 10.36 -5.23 -55.86
CA VAL A 44 11.78 -5.62 -55.88
C VAL A 44 11.94 -7.13 -55.92
N MET A 45 11.09 -7.88 -55.25
CA MET A 45 11.10 -9.33 -55.24
C MET A 45 10.61 -9.91 -56.58
N GLU A 46 9.57 -9.34 -57.19
CA GLU A 46 9.10 -9.69 -58.53
C GLU A 46 10.20 -9.44 -59.57
N ASP A 47 10.83 -8.26 -59.51
CA ASP A 47 11.92 -7.88 -60.41
C ASP A 47 13.12 -8.83 -60.29
N MET A 48 13.46 -9.25 -59.07
CA MET A 48 14.51 -10.25 -58.82
C MET A 48 14.17 -11.61 -59.43
N ALA A 49 12.89 -12.03 -59.32
CA ALA A 49 12.43 -13.27 -59.91
C ALA A 49 12.42 -13.23 -61.47
N GLU A 50 11.99 -12.11 -62.06
CA GLU A 50 12.02 -11.91 -63.54
C GLU A 50 13.44 -11.98 -64.11
N GLN A 51 14.45 -11.53 -63.32
CA GLN A 51 15.86 -11.61 -63.70
C GLN A 51 16.48 -12.99 -63.42
N GLY A 52 15.69 -13.96 -62.92
CA GLY A 52 16.19 -15.32 -62.62
C GLY A 52 17.15 -15.37 -61.42
N ILE A 53 17.18 -14.34 -60.58
CA ILE A 53 18.07 -14.28 -59.42
C ILE A 53 17.41 -14.96 -58.23
N ILE A 54 18.01 -16.04 -57.75
CA ILE A 54 17.47 -16.83 -56.62
C ILE A 54 17.80 -16.16 -55.31
N PRO A 55 16.78 -15.83 -54.44
CA PRO A 55 16.99 -15.30 -53.11
C PRO A 55 17.81 -16.24 -52.24
N ASN A 56 18.74 -15.67 -51.47
CA ASN A 56 19.50 -16.42 -50.48
C ASN A 56 19.04 -16.08 -49.04
N VAL A 57 19.67 -16.70 -48.04
CA VAL A 57 19.34 -16.45 -46.60
C VAL A 57 19.42 -14.98 -46.24
N VAL A 58 20.35 -14.20 -46.80
CA VAL A 58 20.49 -12.75 -46.54
C VAL A 58 19.29 -11.98 -47.07
N THR A 59 18.79 -12.34 -48.28
CA THR A 59 17.58 -11.75 -48.85
C THR A 59 16.38 -11.98 -47.95
N TYR A 60 16.17 -13.23 -47.51
CA TYR A 60 15.05 -13.59 -46.63
C TYR A 60 15.18 -12.96 -45.26
N ASN A 61 16.38 -12.88 -44.68
CA ASN A 61 16.61 -12.16 -43.42
C ASN A 61 16.24 -10.67 -43.55
N THR A 62 16.55 -10.04 -44.66
CA THR A 62 16.16 -8.66 -44.90
C THR A 62 14.66 -8.49 -44.99
N LEU A 63 13.96 -9.42 -45.70
CA LEU A 63 12.50 -9.45 -45.76
C LEU A 63 11.84 -9.67 -44.40
N MET A 64 12.31 -10.65 -43.63
CA MET A 64 11.86 -10.87 -42.27
C MET A 64 11.99 -9.60 -41.42
N ALA A 65 13.13 -8.92 -41.49
CA ALA A 65 13.38 -7.70 -40.78
C ALA A 65 12.43 -6.54 -41.20
N ILE A 66 12.14 -6.44 -42.50
CA ILE A 66 11.14 -5.50 -43.05
C ILE A 66 9.75 -5.78 -42.47
N TYR A 67 9.29 -7.02 -42.43
CA TYR A 67 7.99 -7.38 -41.89
C TYR A 67 7.93 -7.09 -40.36
N VAL A 68 8.99 -7.36 -39.63
CA VAL A 68 9.08 -7.00 -38.21
C VAL A 68 8.99 -5.47 -38.00
N ASP A 69 9.66 -4.67 -38.86
CA ASP A 69 9.61 -3.21 -38.80
C ASP A 69 8.23 -2.66 -39.18
N GLN A 70 7.48 -3.36 -40.09
CA GLN A 70 6.09 -3.06 -40.42
C GLN A 70 5.08 -3.51 -39.35
N CYS A 71 5.52 -4.09 -38.23
CA CYS A 71 4.63 -4.70 -37.22
C CYS A 71 3.76 -5.86 -37.77
N ARG A 72 4.29 -6.64 -38.73
CA ARG A 72 3.68 -7.83 -39.33
C ARG A 72 4.48 -9.11 -38.96
N PRO A 73 4.55 -9.47 -37.65
CA PRO A 73 5.43 -10.55 -37.19
C PRO A 73 5.07 -11.93 -37.75
N ASN A 74 3.78 -12.21 -38.01
CA ASN A 74 3.35 -13.48 -38.56
C ASN A 74 3.94 -13.74 -39.96
N GLU A 75 4.09 -12.68 -40.74
CA GLU A 75 4.70 -12.80 -42.08
C GLU A 75 6.21 -13.03 -41.98
N ALA A 76 6.87 -12.44 -40.96
CA ALA A 76 8.26 -12.78 -40.72
C ALA A 76 8.45 -14.27 -40.38
N PHE A 77 7.53 -14.90 -39.62
CA PHE A 77 7.56 -16.34 -39.36
C PHE A 77 7.27 -17.16 -40.62
N ASN A 78 6.35 -16.72 -41.52
CA ASN A 78 6.10 -17.37 -42.78
C ASN A 78 7.35 -17.38 -43.65
N VAL A 79 8.09 -16.28 -43.72
CA VAL A 79 9.38 -16.20 -44.42
C VAL A 79 10.42 -17.16 -43.84
N MET A 80 10.47 -17.26 -42.50
CA MET A 80 11.36 -18.24 -41.85
C MET A 80 11.00 -19.69 -42.22
N PHE A 81 9.72 -20.02 -42.31
CA PHE A 81 9.27 -21.32 -42.75
C PHE A 81 9.61 -21.55 -44.23
N GLU A 82 9.51 -20.53 -45.08
CA GLU A 82 9.92 -20.58 -46.50
C GLU A 82 11.41 -20.89 -46.69
N ILE A 83 12.28 -20.29 -45.85
CA ILE A 83 13.73 -20.59 -45.82
C ILE A 83 13.95 -22.09 -45.66
N GLN A 84 13.24 -22.73 -44.71
CA GLN A 84 13.36 -24.16 -44.42
C GLN A 84 12.81 -25.03 -45.58
N GLN A 85 11.64 -24.66 -46.14
CA GLN A 85 11.04 -25.38 -47.28
C GLN A 85 11.92 -25.40 -48.54
N ARG A 86 12.66 -24.32 -48.77
CA ARG A 86 13.61 -24.20 -49.89
C ARG A 86 14.94 -24.90 -49.64
N GLY A 87 15.08 -25.62 -48.50
CA GLY A 87 16.31 -26.31 -48.14
C GLY A 87 17.46 -25.38 -47.76
N LEU A 88 17.17 -24.10 -47.48
CA LEU A 88 18.15 -23.14 -46.99
C LEU A 88 18.27 -23.30 -45.49
N SER A 89 19.50 -23.24 -44.97
CA SER A 89 19.74 -23.31 -43.50
C SER A 89 19.64 -21.93 -42.87
N PRO A 90 18.74 -21.74 -41.87
CA PRO A 90 18.65 -20.48 -41.13
C PRO A 90 19.98 -20.13 -40.43
N SER A 91 20.39 -18.88 -40.50
CA SER A 91 21.57 -18.35 -39.82
C SER A 91 21.22 -17.82 -38.43
N HIS A 92 22.22 -17.49 -37.60
CA HIS A 92 22.04 -16.82 -36.29
C HIS A 92 21.24 -15.51 -36.44
N VAL A 93 21.42 -14.78 -37.55
CA VAL A 93 20.66 -13.56 -37.86
C VAL A 93 19.17 -13.88 -38.04
N THR A 94 18.83 -14.98 -38.73
CA THR A 94 17.45 -15.43 -38.92
C THR A 94 16.76 -15.66 -37.58
N TYR A 95 17.42 -16.38 -36.67
CA TYR A 95 16.90 -16.64 -35.30
C TYR A 95 16.76 -15.36 -34.47
N SER A 96 17.71 -14.44 -34.60
CA SER A 96 17.65 -13.14 -33.90
C SER A 96 16.46 -12.30 -34.40
N ILE A 97 16.20 -12.29 -35.71
CA ILE A 97 15.03 -11.57 -36.26
C ILE A 97 13.71 -12.23 -35.82
N ALA A 98 13.66 -13.56 -35.73
CA ALA A 98 12.49 -14.25 -35.18
C ALA A 98 12.24 -13.85 -33.69
N LEU A 99 13.26 -13.73 -32.86
CA LEU A 99 13.12 -13.20 -31.50
C LEU A 99 12.59 -11.76 -31.49
N LEU A 100 13.01 -10.90 -32.42
CA LEU A 100 12.45 -9.55 -32.57
C LEU A 100 10.97 -9.58 -32.95
N ALA A 101 10.54 -10.56 -33.77
CA ALA A 101 9.12 -10.76 -34.10
C ALA A 101 8.31 -11.08 -32.84
N TYR A 102 8.77 -12.00 -31.97
CA TYR A 102 8.14 -12.28 -30.67
C TYR A 102 8.07 -11.04 -29.78
N ARG A 103 9.12 -10.20 -29.75
CA ARG A 103 9.08 -8.93 -29.03
C ARG A 103 7.98 -8.00 -29.53
N ARG A 104 7.74 -7.94 -30.84
CA ARG A 104 6.66 -7.13 -31.43
C ARG A 104 5.28 -7.66 -31.06
N MET A 105 5.13 -8.97 -30.96
CA MET A 105 3.90 -9.63 -30.48
C MET A 105 3.72 -9.51 -28.96
N GLU A 106 4.73 -9.07 -28.25
CA GLU A 106 4.79 -9.08 -26.77
C GLU A 106 4.60 -10.50 -26.18
N ASP A 107 4.98 -11.53 -26.95
CA ASP A 107 4.95 -12.92 -26.52
C ASP A 107 6.34 -13.38 -26.06
N ALA A 108 6.65 -13.09 -24.79
CA ALA A 108 7.91 -13.53 -24.19
C ALA A 108 7.97 -15.04 -23.94
N ASN A 109 6.81 -15.70 -23.73
CA ASN A 109 6.78 -17.15 -23.56
C ASN A 109 7.07 -17.87 -24.88
N GLY A 110 6.57 -17.33 -25.98
CA GLY A 110 6.92 -17.80 -27.32
C GLY A 110 8.41 -17.60 -27.62
N ALA A 111 8.95 -16.42 -27.29
CA ALA A 111 10.38 -16.13 -27.44
C ALA A 111 11.26 -17.11 -26.64
N LEU A 112 10.89 -17.40 -25.39
CA LEU A 112 11.62 -18.35 -24.54
C LEU A 112 11.58 -19.78 -25.10
N ARG A 113 10.40 -20.26 -25.51
CA ARG A 113 10.26 -21.59 -26.14
C ARG A 113 11.09 -21.68 -27.41
N PHE A 114 10.98 -20.68 -28.24
CA PHE A 114 11.75 -20.60 -29.47
C PHE A 114 13.27 -20.60 -29.22
N PHE A 115 13.72 -19.88 -28.17
CA PHE A 115 15.13 -19.93 -27.77
C PHE A 115 15.55 -21.34 -27.33
N ILE A 116 14.74 -22.04 -26.51
CA ILE A 116 15.04 -23.40 -26.04
C ILE A 116 15.15 -24.36 -27.21
N GLU A 117 14.20 -24.32 -28.16
CA GLU A 117 14.21 -25.16 -29.39
C GLU A 117 15.46 -24.86 -30.25
N THR A 118 15.80 -23.59 -30.40
CA THR A 118 17.00 -23.17 -31.15
C THR A 118 18.28 -23.62 -30.45
N ARG A 119 18.34 -23.55 -29.11
CA ARG A 119 19.46 -24.04 -28.30
C ARG A 119 19.73 -25.53 -28.51
N GLU A 120 18.66 -26.34 -28.62
CA GLU A 120 18.78 -27.77 -28.92
C GLU A 120 19.36 -27.98 -30.31
N LYS A 121 18.94 -27.21 -31.33
CA LYS A 121 19.52 -27.25 -32.66
C LYS A 121 20.99 -26.88 -32.70
N TYR A 122 21.40 -25.88 -31.89
CA TYR A 122 22.82 -25.55 -31.75
C TYR A 122 23.61 -26.70 -31.12
N ARG A 123 23.08 -27.35 -30.07
CA ARG A 123 23.73 -28.49 -29.38
C ARG A 123 23.83 -29.71 -30.29
N ASN A 124 22.86 -29.93 -31.15
CA ASN A 124 22.84 -31.03 -32.14
C ASN A 124 23.71 -30.77 -33.38
N GLY A 125 24.28 -29.57 -33.50
CA GLY A 125 25.12 -29.20 -34.65
C GLY A 125 24.32 -28.98 -35.94
N GLU A 126 23.00 -28.75 -35.84
CA GLU A 126 22.10 -28.53 -37.01
C GLU A 126 22.20 -27.10 -37.57
N VAL A 127 22.84 -26.18 -36.83
CA VAL A 127 23.07 -24.79 -37.27
C VAL A 127 24.37 -24.73 -38.08
N VAL A 128 24.27 -24.23 -39.31
CA VAL A 128 25.41 -24.17 -40.25
C VAL A 128 26.51 -23.28 -39.70
N LYS A 129 27.74 -23.81 -39.68
CA LYS A 129 28.96 -23.08 -39.37
C LYS A 129 29.30 -22.15 -40.52
N THR A 130 29.36 -20.86 -40.29
CA THR A 130 30.12 -19.95 -41.17
C THR A 130 31.59 -20.13 -40.85
N ALA A 131 32.45 -20.23 -41.86
CA ALA A 131 33.81 -20.78 -41.78
C ALA A 131 34.80 -20.01 -40.85
N ASP A 132 34.44 -18.82 -40.32
CA ASP A 132 35.30 -17.91 -39.56
C ASP A 132 34.76 -17.47 -38.20
N GLU A 133 33.63 -18.01 -37.72
CA GLU A 133 33.00 -17.53 -36.48
C GLU A 133 33.13 -18.58 -35.37
N ASP A 134 33.56 -18.10 -34.18
CA ASP A 134 33.58 -18.85 -32.94
C ASP A 134 32.13 -19.13 -32.52
N LEU A 135 31.67 -20.38 -32.70
CA LEU A 135 30.30 -20.80 -32.50
C LEU A 135 29.81 -20.53 -31.06
N GLU A 136 30.72 -20.59 -30.09
CA GLU A 136 30.41 -20.30 -28.69
C GLU A 136 30.12 -18.82 -28.47
N HIS A 137 30.86 -17.95 -29.15
CA HIS A 137 30.66 -16.52 -29.06
C HIS A 137 29.34 -16.06 -29.69
N GLU A 138 28.99 -16.61 -30.85
CA GLU A 138 27.70 -16.31 -31.51
C GLU A 138 26.51 -16.86 -30.72
N TYR A 139 26.68 -18.03 -30.11
CA TYR A 139 25.65 -18.58 -29.21
C TYR A 139 25.46 -17.71 -27.96
N ALA A 140 26.53 -17.25 -27.31
CA ALA A 140 26.48 -16.35 -26.15
C ALA A 140 25.76 -15.03 -26.49
N LYS A 141 26.04 -14.45 -27.67
CA LYS A 141 25.32 -13.25 -28.15
C LYS A 141 23.81 -13.52 -28.34
N PHE A 142 23.47 -14.67 -28.89
CA PHE A 142 22.06 -15.06 -29.09
C PHE A 142 21.34 -15.27 -27.76
N GLU A 143 22.02 -15.86 -26.77
CA GLU A 143 21.50 -16.04 -25.41
C GLU A 143 21.25 -14.70 -24.74
N ASP A 144 22.25 -13.80 -24.74
CA ASP A 144 22.11 -12.44 -24.21
C ASP A 144 20.96 -11.67 -24.89
N PHE A 145 20.81 -11.88 -26.20
CA PHE A 145 19.74 -11.26 -26.96
C PHE A 145 18.36 -11.80 -26.54
N ALA A 146 18.22 -13.11 -26.33
CA ALA A 146 16.98 -13.73 -25.87
C ALA A 146 16.61 -13.21 -24.47
N ILE A 147 17.58 -13.13 -23.55
CA ILE A 147 17.41 -12.52 -22.21
C ILE A 147 16.91 -11.08 -22.36
N HIS A 148 17.55 -10.31 -23.24
CA HIS A 148 17.18 -8.91 -23.48
C HIS A 148 15.74 -8.76 -24.01
N ILE A 149 15.30 -9.63 -24.90
CA ILE A 149 13.91 -9.64 -25.42
C ILE A 149 12.91 -9.94 -24.29
N CYS A 150 13.14 -11.00 -23.50
CA CYS A 150 12.32 -11.36 -22.35
C CYS A 150 12.23 -10.18 -21.35
N TYR A 151 13.36 -9.55 -21.02
CA TYR A 151 13.42 -8.37 -20.18
C TYR A 151 12.57 -7.21 -20.73
N GLN A 152 12.68 -6.89 -22.01
CA GLN A 152 11.92 -5.79 -22.62
C GLN A 152 10.42 -6.04 -22.58
N VAL A 153 9.98 -7.28 -22.81
CA VAL A 153 8.55 -7.65 -22.75
C VAL A 153 8.05 -7.59 -21.30
N MET A 154 8.81 -8.13 -20.32
CA MET A 154 8.45 -8.02 -18.90
C MET A 154 8.28 -6.56 -18.47
N ARG A 155 9.22 -5.69 -18.86
CA ARG A 155 9.14 -4.26 -18.56
C ARG A 155 7.87 -3.61 -19.14
N ARG A 156 7.49 -3.97 -20.39
CA ARG A 156 6.25 -3.48 -20.99
C ARG A 156 5.01 -3.98 -20.23
N TRP A 157 4.98 -5.24 -19.83
CA TRP A 157 3.88 -5.80 -19.04
C TRP A 157 3.68 -5.08 -17.72
N LEU A 158 4.77 -4.76 -17.00
CA LEU A 158 4.71 -3.98 -15.76
C LEU A 158 4.17 -2.56 -15.98
N VAL A 159 4.44 -1.95 -17.13
CA VAL A 159 3.91 -0.61 -17.44
C VAL A 159 2.44 -0.65 -17.87
N LYS A 160 2.03 -1.66 -18.68
CA LYS A 160 0.69 -1.75 -19.27
C LYS A 160 -0.41 -2.01 -18.26
N GLY A 161 -0.22 -2.93 -17.30
CA GLY A 161 -1.33 -3.22 -16.38
C GLY A 161 -1.10 -4.34 -15.37
N ASP A 162 -1.95 -4.31 -14.35
CA ASP A 162 -1.88 -5.22 -13.19
C ASP A 162 -2.21 -6.68 -13.53
N HIS A 163 -2.99 -6.93 -14.58
CA HIS A 163 -3.38 -8.28 -15.01
C HIS A 163 -2.20 -9.11 -15.55
N LEU A 164 -1.10 -8.46 -15.92
CA LEU A 164 0.09 -9.10 -16.48
C LEU A 164 1.17 -9.43 -15.43
N VAL A 165 0.98 -9.03 -14.17
CA VAL A 165 1.93 -9.28 -13.07
C VAL A 165 2.24 -10.77 -12.88
N GLY A 166 1.21 -11.63 -12.97
CA GLY A 166 1.37 -13.08 -12.89
C GLY A 166 2.21 -13.66 -14.02
N ASN A 167 2.14 -13.06 -15.20
CA ASN A 167 2.93 -13.50 -16.36
C ASN A 167 4.41 -13.19 -16.17
N VAL A 168 4.74 -12.04 -15.56
CA VAL A 168 6.13 -11.69 -15.22
C VAL A 168 6.74 -12.73 -14.28
N LEU A 169 6.03 -13.12 -13.21
CA LEU A 169 6.52 -14.12 -12.26
C LEU A 169 6.73 -15.51 -12.90
N ARG A 170 5.78 -15.92 -13.76
CA ARG A 170 5.90 -17.18 -14.49
C ARG A 170 7.10 -17.16 -15.43
N LEU A 171 7.22 -16.11 -16.24
CA LEU A 171 8.32 -15.97 -17.17
C LEU A 171 9.68 -15.99 -16.48
N VAL A 172 9.82 -15.26 -15.37
CA VAL A 172 11.07 -15.27 -14.58
C VAL A 172 11.38 -16.68 -14.07
N SER A 173 10.37 -17.42 -13.59
CA SER A 173 10.55 -18.82 -13.16
C SER A 173 10.90 -19.74 -14.33
N ASP A 174 10.32 -19.54 -15.51
CA ASP A 174 10.60 -20.38 -16.69
C ASP A 174 11.96 -20.05 -17.29
N MET A 175 12.43 -18.78 -17.20
CA MET A 175 13.79 -18.41 -17.54
C MET A 175 14.83 -19.08 -16.64
N ASP A 176 14.54 -19.21 -15.33
CA ASP A 176 15.43 -19.95 -14.41
C ASP A 176 15.56 -21.42 -14.78
N LYS A 177 14.43 -22.07 -15.11
CA LYS A 177 14.44 -23.48 -15.57
C LYS A 177 15.25 -23.66 -16.85
N ALA A 178 15.25 -22.63 -17.68
CA ALA A 178 16.04 -22.59 -18.92
C ALA A 178 17.49 -22.14 -18.69
N GLU A 179 17.90 -21.89 -17.44
CA GLU A 179 19.23 -21.38 -17.06
C GLU A 179 19.54 -19.97 -17.62
N LEU A 180 18.51 -19.25 -18.07
CA LEU A 180 18.64 -17.88 -18.57
C LEU A 180 18.49 -16.89 -17.42
N ARG A 181 19.58 -16.23 -17.03
CA ARG A 181 19.57 -15.29 -15.92
C ARG A 181 19.80 -13.85 -16.41
N PRO A 182 18.80 -12.97 -16.27
CA PRO A 182 19.00 -11.55 -16.50
C PRO A 182 20.14 -10.99 -15.64
N SER A 183 20.84 -9.99 -16.15
CA SER A 183 21.88 -9.30 -15.40
C SER A 183 21.27 -8.51 -14.23
N ARG A 184 22.09 -8.23 -13.19
CA ARG A 184 21.69 -7.37 -12.06
C ARG A 184 21.02 -6.08 -12.54
N MET A 185 21.63 -5.39 -13.51
CA MET A 185 21.11 -4.13 -14.03
C MET A 185 19.71 -4.28 -14.65
N GLN A 186 19.43 -5.42 -15.32
CA GLN A 186 18.10 -5.71 -15.87
C GLN A 186 17.07 -5.95 -14.76
N TYR A 187 17.43 -6.70 -13.72
CA TYR A 187 16.56 -6.89 -12.54
C TYR A 187 16.29 -5.56 -11.82
N GLU A 188 17.28 -4.73 -11.57
CA GLU A 188 17.10 -3.41 -10.96
C GLU A 188 16.15 -2.53 -11.78
N ARG A 189 16.31 -2.51 -13.10
CA ARG A 189 15.39 -1.77 -14.00
C ARG A 189 13.97 -2.32 -14.00
N LEU A 190 13.78 -3.62 -13.82
CA LEU A 190 12.45 -4.22 -13.63
C LEU A 190 11.84 -3.82 -12.29
N VAL A 191 12.63 -3.78 -11.22
CA VAL A 191 12.18 -3.26 -9.91
C VAL A 191 11.70 -1.82 -10.03
N TRP A 192 12.44 -0.96 -10.76
CA TRP A 192 12.00 0.42 -11.02
C TRP A 192 10.73 0.53 -11.85
N ALA A 193 10.43 -0.46 -12.70
CA ALA A 193 9.17 -0.52 -13.44
C ALA A 193 7.98 -0.91 -12.54
N CYS A 194 8.22 -1.45 -11.36
CA CYS A 194 7.20 -1.79 -10.37
C CYS A 194 6.73 -0.54 -9.63
N THR A 195 5.67 0.14 -10.09
CA THR A 195 5.17 1.39 -9.51
C THR A 195 3.78 1.29 -8.87
N ARG A 196 3.05 0.18 -9.10
CA ARG A 196 1.68 -0.03 -8.62
C ARG A 196 1.64 -0.93 -7.39
N GLU A 197 0.58 -0.81 -6.60
CA GLU A 197 0.41 -1.60 -5.37
C GLU A 197 0.44 -3.13 -5.62
N SER A 198 -0.13 -3.58 -6.73
CA SER A 198 -0.15 -5.00 -7.14
C SER A 198 1.23 -5.57 -7.49
N HIS A 199 2.20 -4.70 -7.85
CA HIS A 199 3.55 -5.10 -8.26
C HIS A 199 4.45 -5.52 -7.09
N TYR A 200 4.00 -5.38 -5.83
CA TYR A 200 4.83 -5.69 -4.66
C TYR A 200 5.37 -7.13 -4.66
N VAL A 201 4.60 -8.10 -5.19
CA VAL A 201 5.02 -9.50 -5.24
C VAL A 201 6.18 -9.67 -6.21
N VAL A 202 6.09 -9.05 -7.40
CA VAL A 202 7.17 -9.07 -8.39
C VAL A 202 8.41 -8.36 -7.85
N ALA A 203 8.24 -7.17 -7.26
CA ALA A 203 9.36 -6.42 -6.69
C ALA A 203 10.08 -7.21 -5.58
N LYS A 204 9.34 -7.92 -4.71
CA LYS A 204 9.93 -8.78 -3.67
C LYS A 204 10.72 -9.94 -4.28
N GLU A 205 10.16 -10.59 -5.29
CA GLU A 205 10.82 -11.70 -5.97
C GLU A 205 12.08 -11.26 -6.71
N LEU A 206 12.00 -10.13 -7.44
CA LEU A 206 13.17 -9.58 -8.12
C LEU A 206 14.26 -9.13 -7.14
N TYR A 207 13.86 -8.52 -6.01
CA TYR A 207 14.80 -8.16 -4.94
C TYR A 207 15.55 -9.38 -4.40
N LYS A 208 14.84 -10.48 -4.15
CA LYS A 208 15.45 -11.74 -3.70
C LYS A 208 16.48 -12.25 -4.71
N ARG A 209 16.18 -12.20 -6.00
CA ARG A 209 17.08 -12.65 -7.07
C ARG A 209 18.33 -11.78 -7.20
N ILE A 210 18.17 -10.46 -7.04
CA ILE A 210 19.34 -9.56 -7.01
C ILE A 210 20.28 -9.95 -5.85
N ARG A 211 19.70 -10.29 -4.69
CA ARG A 211 20.47 -10.74 -3.52
C ARG A 211 21.17 -12.09 -3.72
N GLU A 212 20.56 -12.99 -4.50
CA GLU A 212 21.15 -14.29 -4.84
C GLU A 212 22.32 -14.18 -5.83
N LEU A 213 22.36 -13.12 -6.62
CA LEU A 213 23.42 -12.91 -7.61
C LEU A 213 24.67 -12.24 -7.03
N GLU A 214 24.50 -11.27 -6.12
CA GLU A 214 25.59 -10.46 -5.57
C GLU A 214 25.24 -9.96 -4.16
N ASP A 215 26.27 -9.76 -3.33
CA ASP A 215 26.09 -9.21 -1.98
C ASP A 215 25.73 -7.71 -1.99
N ASP A 216 26.16 -6.96 -3.00
CA ASP A 216 25.90 -5.51 -3.11
C ASP A 216 24.64 -5.20 -3.91
N ILE A 217 23.67 -4.58 -3.28
CA ILE A 217 22.46 -4.04 -3.92
C ILE A 217 22.44 -2.52 -3.81
N SER A 218 21.91 -1.81 -4.80
CA SER A 218 21.87 -0.36 -4.73
C SER A 218 20.86 0.13 -3.67
N LEU A 219 21.28 1.12 -2.85
CA LEU A 219 20.42 1.71 -1.83
C LEU A 219 19.12 2.27 -2.41
N SER A 220 19.18 2.80 -3.62
CA SER A 220 18.00 3.34 -4.32
C SER A 220 16.97 2.26 -4.63
N VAL A 221 17.39 1.06 -5.02
CA VAL A 221 16.51 -0.11 -5.24
C VAL A 221 15.88 -0.57 -3.92
N CYS A 222 16.67 -0.68 -2.85
CA CYS A 222 16.16 -1.03 -1.52
C CYS A 222 15.06 -0.05 -1.08
N ASN A 223 15.32 1.25 -1.18
CA ASN A 223 14.36 2.30 -0.82
C ASN A 223 13.09 2.23 -1.68
N HIS A 224 13.22 1.97 -2.98
CA HIS A 224 12.07 1.82 -3.86
C HIS A 224 11.21 0.61 -3.48
N VAL A 225 11.82 -0.53 -3.17
CA VAL A 225 11.09 -1.73 -2.74
C VAL A 225 10.42 -1.50 -1.39
N ILE A 226 11.10 -0.89 -0.41
CA ILE A 226 10.50 -0.50 0.88
C ILE A 226 9.29 0.42 0.67
N TRP A 227 9.42 1.44 -0.17
CA TRP A 227 8.33 2.34 -0.53
C TRP A 227 7.14 1.59 -1.14
N LEU A 228 7.39 0.70 -2.10
CA LEU A 228 6.36 -0.07 -2.78
C LEU A 228 5.62 -1.02 -1.82
N MET A 229 6.36 -1.69 -0.91
CA MET A 229 5.77 -2.52 0.13
C MET A 229 4.86 -1.70 1.05
N GLY A 230 5.27 -0.49 1.40
CA GLY A 230 4.46 0.44 2.17
C GLY A 230 3.18 0.85 1.45
N LYS A 231 3.27 1.20 0.17
CA LYS A 231 2.13 1.52 -0.69
C LYS A 231 1.14 0.35 -0.77
N ALA A 232 1.64 -0.87 -0.90
CA ALA A 232 0.84 -2.10 -0.90
C ALA A 232 0.33 -2.52 0.49
N LYS A 233 0.61 -1.76 1.57
CA LYS A 233 0.24 -2.05 2.95
C LYS A 233 0.84 -3.36 3.49
N LYS A 234 1.99 -3.77 2.96
CA LYS A 234 2.73 -4.96 3.36
C LYS A 234 3.89 -4.58 4.30
N TRP A 235 3.54 -4.00 5.44
CA TRP A 235 4.47 -3.38 6.40
C TRP A 235 5.57 -4.32 6.89
N TRP A 236 5.24 -5.60 7.13
CA TRP A 236 6.20 -6.61 7.57
C TRP A 236 7.24 -6.92 6.49
N ALA A 237 6.82 -7.01 5.22
CA ALA A 237 7.76 -7.19 4.12
C ALA A 237 8.69 -5.98 3.95
N ALA A 238 8.20 -4.75 4.18
CA ALA A 238 9.04 -3.57 4.20
C ALA A 238 10.08 -3.60 5.32
N LEU A 239 9.71 -4.08 6.51
CA LEU A 239 10.63 -4.25 7.64
C LEU A 239 11.68 -5.34 7.35
N GLU A 240 11.29 -6.46 6.76
CA GLU A 240 12.20 -7.55 6.36
C GLU A 240 13.29 -7.04 5.40
N ILE A 241 12.90 -6.24 4.39
CA ILE A 241 13.86 -5.65 3.45
C ILE A 241 14.76 -4.60 4.13
N TYR A 242 14.20 -3.83 5.07
CA TYR A 242 15.00 -2.88 5.85
C TYR A 242 15.99 -3.59 6.79
N GLU A 243 15.60 -4.73 7.38
CA GLU A 243 16.50 -5.57 8.17
C GLU A 243 17.64 -6.13 7.31
N ASP A 244 17.32 -6.64 6.12
CA ASP A 244 18.32 -7.12 5.17
C ASP A 244 19.26 -5.98 4.70
N LEU A 245 18.72 -4.76 4.52
CA LEU A 245 19.52 -3.56 4.22
C LEU A 245 20.51 -3.24 5.35
N LEU A 246 20.11 -3.38 6.63
CA LEU A 246 20.97 -3.14 7.77
C LEU A 246 22.06 -4.22 7.94
N ASP A 247 21.72 -5.48 7.66
CA ASP A 247 22.59 -6.63 7.91
C ASP A 247 23.64 -6.81 6.80
N LYS A 248 23.22 -6.65 5.55
CA LYS A 248 24.05 -6.98 4.37
C LYS A 248 24.06 -5.91 3.28
N GLY A 249 23.39 -4.80 3.48
CA GLY A 249 23.24 -3.77 2.45
C GLY A 249 24.12 -2.56 2.67
N PRO A 250 24.03 -1.58 1.77
CA PRO A 250 24.66 -0.27 1.96
C PRO A 250 24.03 0.45 3.16
N LYS A 251 24.79 1.34 3.79
CA LYS A 251 24.30 2.12 4.95
C LYS A 251 23.04 2.91 4.58
N PRO A 252 21.93 2.78 5.37
CA PRO A 252 20.71 3.54 5.15
C PRO A 252 20.95 5.05 5.15
N ASN A 253 20.25 5.76 4.29
CA ASN A 253 20.26 7.23 4.24
C ASN A 253 18.98 7.82 4.89
N ASN A 254 18.87 9.14 4.93
CA ASN A 254 17.71 9.82 5.50
C ASN A 254 16.39 9.36 4.88
N LEU A 255 16.36 9.12 3.57
CA LEU A 255 15.16 8.61 2.90
C LEU A 255 14.78 7.21 3.39
N SER A 256 15.76 6.31 3.60
CA SER A 256 15.52 4.97 4.17
C SER A 256 14.87 5.07 5.54
N TYR A 257 15.40 5.97 6.41
CA TYR A 257 14.86 6.20 7.74
C TYR A 257 13.44 6.79 7.70
N GLU A 258 13.18 7.77 6.86
CA GLU A 258 11.85 8.37 6.71
C GLU A 258 10.80 7.37 6.24
N LEU A 259 11.13 6.55 5.26
CA LEU A 259 10.25 5.51 4.74
C LEU A 259 9.88 4.51 5.85
N ILE A 260 10.86 4.00 6.58
CA ILE A 260 10.60 2.98 7.60
C ILE A 260 9.88 3.56 8.82
N ILE A 261 10.19 4.79 9.24
CA ILE A 261 9.46 5.49 10.31
C ILE A 261 7.99 5.68 9.91
N SER A 262 7.71 6.02 8.66
CA SER A 262 6.34 6.16 8.19
C SER A 262 5.56 4.83 8.32
N HIS A 263 6.19 3.69 8.04
CA HIS A 263 5.60 2.37 8.20
C HIS A 263 5.31 2.03 9.67
N PHE A 264 6.25 2.31 10.57
CA PHE A 264 6.02 2.17 12.01
C PHE A 264 4.86 3.03 12.48
N ASN A 265 4.77 4.29 12.02
CA ASN A 265 3.68 5.19 12.36
C ASN A 265 2.31 4.67 11.94
N ILE A 266 2.19 4.05 10.78
CA ILE A 266 0.93 3.42 10.33
C ILE A 266 0.56 2.25 11.24
N LEU A 267 1.51 1.39 11.57
CA LEU A 267 1.30 0.25 12.46
C LEU A 267 0.92 0.70 13.88
N LEU A 268 1.62 1.71 14.43
CA LEU A 268 1.32 2.31 15.73
C LEU A 268 -0.05 2.98 15.75
N SER A 269 -0.43 3.70 14.68
CA SER A 269 -1.77 4.26 14.55
C SER A 269 -2.86 3.17 14.53
N ALA A 270 -2.61 2.04 13.87
CA ALA A 270 -3.53 0.91 13.88
C ALA A 270 -3.65 0.28 15.27
N ALA A 271 -2.54 0.13 16.00
CA ALA A 271 -2.51 -0.33 17.38
C ALA A 271 -3.30 0.61 18.31
N SER A 272 -3.07 1.93 18.16
CA SER A 272 -3.77 2.97 18.91
C SER A 272 -5.28 2.95 18.66
N LYS A 273 -5.73 2.83 17.39
CA LYS A 273 -7.15 2.78 17.05
C LYS A 273 -7.86 1.60 17.69
N LYS A 274 -7.19 0.44 17.78
CA LYS A 274 -7.73 -0.80 18.33
C LYS A 274 -7.49 -1.00 19.83
N GLY A 275 -6.68 -0.14 20.49
CA GLY A 275 -6.29 -0.28 21.88
C GLY A 275 -5.34 -1.47 22.15
N ILE A 276 -4.58 -1.92 21.13
CA ILE A 276 -3.64 -3.05 21.27
C ILE A 276 -2.28 -2.53 21.74
N TRP A 277 -2.19 -2.12 23.01
CA TRP A 277 -1.03 -1.45 23.58
C TRP A 277 0.23 -2.34 23.60
N ARG A 278 0.10 -3.65 23.90
CA ARG A 278 1.24 -4.59 23.96
C ARG A 278 1.96 -4.69 22.61
N TRP A 279 1.19 -4.67 21.53
CA TRP A 279 1.76 -4.62 20.18
C TRP A 279 2.44 -3.26 19.90
N GLY A 280 1.84 -2.16 20.35
CA GLY A 280 2.46 -0.83 20.26
C GLY A 280 3.82 -0.77 20.96
N VAL A 281 3.94 -1.36 22.17
CA VAL A 281 5.22 -1.45 22.89
C VAL A 281 6.25 -2.27 22.13
N ARG A 282 5.85 -3.43 21.57
CA ARG A 282 6.76 -4.24 20.74
C ARG A 282 7.28 -3.47 19.52
N LEU A 283 6.42 -2.67 18.87
CA LEU A 283 6.83 -1.83 17.73
C LEU A 283 7.84 -0.76 18.16
N ILE A 284 7.64 -0.10 19.31
CA ILE A 284 8.61 0.87 19.84
C ILE A 284 9.95 0.19 20.14
N ASN A 285 9.93 -1.00 20.77
CA ASN A 285 11.16 -1.75 21.03
C ASN A 285 11.87 -2.09 19.72
N LYS A 286 11.13 -2.60 18.73
CA LYS A 286 11.70 -2.93 17.41
C LYS A 286 12.27 -1.71 16.68
N MET A 287 11.65 -0.52 16.81
CA MET A 287 12.23 0.73 16.30
C MET A 287 13.60 1.00 16.93
N GLN A 288 13.70 0.87 18.27
CA GLN A 288 14.94 1.13 19.01
C GLN A 288 16.03 0.11 18.70
N GLU A 289 15.67 -1.19 18.60
CA GLU A 289 16.58 -2.27 18.17
C GLU A 289 17.20 -1.99 16.78
N LYS A 290 16.45 -1.31 15.90
CA LYS A 290 16.90 -0.92 14.57
C LYS A 290 17.59 0.47 14.52
N GLY A 291 17.99 1.01 15.66
CA GLY A 291 18.65 2.31 15.75
C GLY A 291 17.75 3.52 15.49
N LEU A 292 16.43 3.31 15.36
CA LEU A 292 15.47 4.39 15.15
C LEU A 292 15.04 4.99 16.49
N LYS A 293 15.15 6.31 16.64
CA LYS A 293 14.72 7.01 17.85
C LYS A 293 13.22 7.35 17.75
N PRO A 294 12.32 6.74 18.59
CA PRO A 294 10.91 7.11 18.61
C PRO A 294 10.75 8.56 19.09
N ARG A 295 9.95 9.35 18.39
CA ARG A 295 9.62 10.73 18.74
C ARG A 295 8.27 10.77 19.48
N SER A 296 7.87 11.94 19.93
CA SER A 296 6.62 12.16 20.68
C SER A 296 5.38 11.56 20.00
N ARG A 297 5.33 11.52 18.66
CA ARG A 297 4.20 10.96 17.91
C ARG A 297 4.05 9.45 18.11
N GLU A 298 5.14 8.72 18.05
CA GLU A 298 5.18 7.26 18.22
C GLU A 298 4.79 6.90 19.66
N TRP A 299 5.37 7.58 20.66
CA TRP A 299 5.03 7.42 22.06
C TRP A 299 3.56 7.72 22.34
N ASN A 300 3.02 8.81 21.81
CA ASN A 300 1.62 9.18 21.97
C ASN A 300 0.67 8.12 21.43
N SER A 301 1.02 7.48 20.30
CA SER A 301 0.22 6.39 19.75
C SER A 301 0.09 5.20 20.70
N VAL A 302 1.15 4.88 21.44
CA VAL A 302 1.14 3.80 22.44
C VAL A 302 0.40 4.22 23.70
N LEU A 303 0.61 5.45 24.19
CA LEU A 303 -0.12 6.00 25.33
C LEU A 303 -1.63 6.00 25.10
N VAL A 304 -2.09 6.42 23.91
CA VAL A 304 -3.52 6.37 23.53
C VAL A 304 -4.02 4.93 23.49
N ALA A 305 -3.20 3.97 23.04
CA ALA A 305 -3.59 2.56 23.06
C ALA A 305 -3.76 2.05 24.49
N CYS A 306 -2.87 2.41 25.41
CA CYS A 306 -2.98 2.09 26.85
C CYS A 306 -4.24 2.69 27.47
N SER A 307 -4.52 3.97 27.20
CA SER A 307 -5.74 4.64 27.68
C SER A 307 -7.03 3.96 27.19
N LYS A 308 -7.07 3.52 25.91
CA LYS A 308 -8.23 2.79 25.37
C LYS A 308 -8.41 1.41 25.97
N ALA A 309 -7.31 0.76 26.33
CA ALA A 309 -7.32 -0.55 27.00
C ALA A 309 -7.54 -0.45 28.50
N SER A 310 -7.61 0.76 29.07
CA SER A 310 -7.68 1.03 30.51
C SER A 310 -6.49 0.44 31.30
N GLU A 311 -5.32 0.35 30.65
CA GLU A 311 -4.09 -0.21 31.22
C GLU A 311 -3.24 0.90 31.82
N THR A 312 -3.54 1.26 33.07
CA THR A 312 -2.95 2.41 33.77
C THR A 312 -1.47 2.23 34.05
N ALA A 313 -1.08 1.06 34.59
CA ALA A 313 0.32 0.77 34.91
C ALA A 313 1.22 0.86 33.65
N ALA A 314 0.75 0.31 32.53
CA ALA A 314 1.46 0.40 31.26
C ALA A 314 1.57 1.85 30.77
N ALA A 315 0.51 2.66 30.91
CA ALA A 315 0.54 4.08 30.52
C ALA A 315 1.59 4.87 31.32
N VAL A 316 1.67 4.67 32.63
CA VAL A 316 2.67 5.30 33.49
C VAL A 316 4.09 4.89 33.11
N GLN A 317 4.33 3.58 32.89
CA GLN A 317 5.64 3.08 32.47
C GLN A 317 6.09 3.65 31.12
N ILE A 318 5.18 3.69 30.15
CA ILE A 318 5.47 4.23 28.81
C ILE A 318 5.76 5.74 28.89
N PHE A 319 5.00 6.48 29.68
CA PHE A 319 5.23 7.91 29.87
C PHE A 319 6.60 8.19 30.52
N ARG A 320 6.95 7.45 31.58
CA ARG A 320 8.29 7.55 32.20
C ARG A 320 9.39 7.24 31.19
N ARG A 321 9.26 6.14 30.48
CA ARG A 321 10.24 5.74 29.44
C ARG A 321 10.40 6.79 28.34
N MET A 322 9.32 7.47 27.93
CA MET A 322 9.37 8.59 26.98
C MET A 322 10.24 9.74 27.53
N VAL A 323 10.03 10.12 28.80
CA VAL A 323 10.77 11.19 29.47
C VAL A 323 12.24 10.81 29.67
N ASP A 324 12.51 9.59 30.14
CA ASP A 324 13.87 9.06 30.35
C ASP A 324 14.71 9.04 29.07
N GLN A 325 14.07 8.89 27.92
CA GLN A 325 14.72 8.97 26.60
C GLN A 325 14.89 10.41 26.06
N GLY A 326 14.57 11.40 26.88
CA GLY A 326 14.73 12.81 26.55
C GLY A 326 13.67 13.38 25.61
N GLU A 327 12.55 12.64 25.38
CA GLU A 327 11.43 13.16 24.60
C GLU A 327 10.52 14.03 25.49
N LYS A 328 10.22 15.24 25.02
CA LYS A 328 9.34 16.16 25.77
C LYS A 328 7.87 15.75 25.61
N PRO A 329 7.15 15.44 26.72
CA PRO A 329 5.74 15.15 26.65
C PRO A 329 4.93 16.33 26.13
N THR A 330 3.97 16.03 25.27
CA THR A 330 3.03 17.00 24.69
C THR A 330 1.69 16.96 25.40
N ILE A 331 0.80 17.89 25.06
CA ILE A 331 -0.58 17.87 25.58
C ILE A 331 -1.31 16.53 25.25
N LEU A 332 -0.96 15.88 24.13
CA LEU A 332 -1.50 14.56 23.78
C LEU A 332 -0.95 13.45 24.70
N SER A 333 0.32 13.54 25.11
CA SER A 333 0.95 12.59 26.04
C SER A 333 0.27 12.68 27.41
N TYR A 334 0.13 13.90 27.93
CA TYR A 334 -0.54 14.16 29.21
C TYR A 334 -2.01 13.78 29.16
N GLY A 335 -2.76 14.15 28.11
CA GLY A 335 -4.16 13.80 27.96
C GLY A 335 -4.40 12.28 27.89
N ALA A 336 -3.53 11.54 27.22
CA ALA A 336 -3.62 10.09 27.17
C ALA A 336 -3.32 9.45 28.55
N LEU A 337 -2.32 9.95 29.28
CA LEU A 337 -1.99 9.49 30.63
C LEU A 337 -3.12 9.81 31.63
N LEU A 338 -3.61 11.04 31.63
CA LEU A 338 -4.74 11.47 32.48
C LEU A 338 -5.98 10.61 32.23
N SER A 339 -6.30 10.33 30.95
CA SER A 339 -7.43 9.47 30.61
C SER A 339 -7.23 8.00 31.02
N ALA A 340 -5.99 7.50 31.04
CA ALA A 340 -5.71 6.16 31.55
C ALA A 340 -5.86 6.10 33.08
N LEU A 341 -5.38 7.12 33.80
CA LEU A 341 -5.49 7.24 35.27
C LEU A 341 -6.95 7.39 35.73
N GLU A 342 -7.72 8.24 35.05
CA GLU A 342 -9.17 8.42 35.30
C GLU A 342 -9.93 7.09 35.17
N LYS A 343 -9.73 6.37 34.07
CA LYS A 343 -10.38 5.07 33.86
C LYS A 343 -9.94 4.00 34.85
N GLY A 344 -8.70 4.07 35.31
CA GLY A 344 -8.16 3.22 36.37
C GLY A 344 -8.57 3.64 37.76
N LYS A 345 -9.34 4.72 37.91
CA LYS A 345 -9.76 5.32 39.18
C LYS A 345 -8.59 5.77 40.11
N MET A 346 -7.44 6.06 39.50
CA MET A 346 -6.24 6.58 40.19
C MET A 346 -6.29 8.10 40.18
N TYR A 347 -7.22 8.66 40.97
CA TYR A 347 -7.58 10.09 40.92
C TYR A 347 -6.49 10.99 41.51
N ASP A 348 -5.80 10.57 42.56
CA ASP A 348 -4.74 11.35 43.19
C ASP A 348 -3.51 11.47 42.28
N GLU A 349 -3.15 10.39 41.62
CA GLU A 349 -2.09 10.38 40.62
C GLU A 349 -2.46 11.24 39.40
N ALA A 350 -3.71 11.22 38.98
CA ALA A 350 -4.19 12.08 37.89
C ALA A 350 -4.07 13.55 38.24
N LEU A 351 -4.42 13.96 39.48
CA LEU A 351 -4.23 15.32 39.98
C LEU A 351 -2.74 15.70 40.08
N GLY A 352 -1.88 14.75 40.48
CA GLY A 352 -0.43 14.93 40.44
C GLY A 352 0.11 15.20 39.03
N VAL A 353 -0.33 14.41 38.06
CA VAL A 353 0.03 14.59 36.63
C VAL A 353 -0.48 15.93 36.10
N TRP A 354 -1.70 16.33 36.45
CA TRP A 354 -2.24 17.64 36.08
C TRP A 354 -1.36 18.79 36.60
N LYS A 355 -1.05 18.79 37.89
CA LYS A 355 -0.18 19.81 38.52
C LYS A 355 1.20 19.86 37.85
N HIS A 356 1.76 18.69 37.53
CA HIS A 356 3.03 18.59 36.82
C HIS A 356 2.94 19.18 35.40
N MET A 357 1.88 18.87 34.64
CA MET A 357 1.64 19.41 33.30
C MET A 357 1.63 20.94 33.31
N CYS A 358 0.87 21.54 34.24
CA CYS A 358 0.79 23.01 34.41
C CYS A 358 2.14 23.61 34.84
N LYS A 359 2.87 22.95 35.74
CA LYS A 359 4.20 23.41 36.23
C LYS A 359 5.24 23.44 35.10
N VAL A 360 5.19 22.49 34.17
CA VAL A 360 6.10 22.42 33.03
C VAL A 360 5.67 23.39 31.89
N GLY A 361 4.55 24.10 32.05
CA GLY A 361 4.06 25.09 31.09
C GLY A 361 3.31 24.51 29.90
N VAL A 362 2.86 23.23 29.95
CA VAL A 362 2.02 22.64 28.92
C VAL A 362 0.58 23.09 29.13
N LYS A 363 0.06 23.93 28.23
CA LYS A 363 -1.29 24.48 28.33
C LYS A 363 -2.35 23.41 28.18
N PRO A 364 -3.29 23.26 29.16
CA PRO A 364 -4.41 22.32 29.04
C PRO A 364 -5.33 22.69 27.87
N ASN A 365 -5.92 21.69 27.26
CA ASN A 365 -6.96 21.85 26.22
C ASN A 365 -8.32 21.37 26.75
N LEU A 366 -9.36 21.54 25.94
CA LEU A 366 -10.72 21.11 26.26
C LEU A 366 -10.79 19.64 26.75
N TYR A 367 -10.03 18.74 26.10
CA TYR A 367 -10.02 17.32 26.46
C TYR A 367 -9.40 17.08 27.85
N ALA A 368 -8.29 17.76 28.16
CA ALA A 368 -7.63 17.65 29.46
C ALA A 368 -8.51 18.19 30.58
N TYR A 369 -9.17 19.36 30.40
CA TYR A 369 -10.13 19.89 31.36
C TYR A 369 -11.34 18.97 31.58
N THR A 370 -11.87 18.37 30.51
CA THR A 370 -12.98 17.40 30.57
C THR A 370 -12.61 16.18 31.43
N ILE A 371 -11.36 15.67 31.28
CA ILE A 371 -10.88 14.56 32.12
C ILE A 371 -10.71 15.03 33.58
N LEU A 372 -10.17 16.23 33.82
CA LEU A 372 -10.00 16.77 35.19
C LEU A 372 -11.35 16.86 35.92
N VAL A 373 -12.37 17.33 35.25
CA VAL A 373 -13.75 17.34 35.78
C VAL A 373 -14.19 15.92 36.17
N SER A 374 -14.00 14.92 35.26
CA SER A 374 -14.33 13.52 35.56
C SER A 374 -13.54 12.97 36.74
N VAL A 375 -12.28 13.39 36.93
CA VAL A 375 -11.42 13.00 38.06
C VAL A 375 -11.98 13.55 39.39
N TYR A 376 -12.35 14.84 39.46
CA TYR A 376 -12.91 15.42 40.66
C TYR A 376 -14.24 14.80 41.07
N ILE A 377 -15.13 14.56 40.10
CA ILE A 377 -16.41 13.89 40.36
C ILE A 377 -16.18 12.45 40.85
N GLY A 378 -15.29 11.69 40.13
CA GLY A 378 -14.95 10.32 40.52
C GLY A 378 -14.32 10.21 41.92
N LYS A 379 -13.59 11.25 42.34
CA LYS A 379 -13.03 11.38 43.71
C LYS A 379 -14.07 11.73 44.76
N GLY A 380 -15.29 12.09 44.37
CA GLY A 380 -16.35 12.53 45.28
C GLY A 380 -16.22 13.99 45.72
N GLN A 381 -15.60 14.83 44.91
CA GLN A 381 -15.39 16.26 45.14
C GLN A 381 -16.08 17.11 44.04
N PRO A 382 -17.43 17.05 43.92
CA PRO A 382 -18.15 17.79 42.89
C PRO A 382 -18.05 19.31 43.04
N ASP A 383 -17.81 19.80 44.25
CA ASP A 383 -17.69 21.25 44.55
C ASP A 383 -16.47 21.89 43.85
N GLU A 384 -15.42 21.12 43.60
CA GLU A 384 -14.24 21.58 42.86
C GLU A 384 -14.49 21.74 41.34
N VAL A 385 -15.55 21.16 40.82
CA VAL A 385 -15.87 21.25 39.38
C VAL A 385 -16.13 22.71 38.96
N ASP A 386 -16.76 23.50 39.83
CA ASP A 386 -17.00 24.93 39.57
C ASP A 386 -15.70 25.72 39.47
N SER A 387 -14.69 25.35 40.27
CA SER A 387 -13.36 25.96 40.18
C SER A 387 -12.65 25.62 38.89
N VAL A 388 -12.75 24.35 38.44
CA VAL A 388 -12.20 23.88 37.17
C VAL A 388 -12.84 24.56 35.96
N ILE A 389 -14.17 24.74 35.98
CA ILE A 389 -14.88 25.43 34.87
C ILE A 389 -14.46 26.90 34.82
N ARG A 390 -14.32 27.59 35.97
CA ARG A 390 -13.80 28.98 36.02
C ARG A 390 -12.37 29.08 35.50
N GLU A 391 -11.49 28.16 35.91
CA GLU A 391 -10.12 28.10 35.41
C GLU A 391 -10.08 27.87 33.89
N MET A 392 -10.92 26.95 33.39
CA MET A 392 -11.04 26.65 31.98
C MET A 392 -11.42 27.89 31.15
N VAL A 393 -12.47 28.62 31.58
CA VAL A 393 -12.93 29.86 30.92
C VAL A 393 -11.85 30.97 31.02
N SER A 394 -11.22 31.15 32.17
CA SER A 394 -10.14 32.13 32.34
C SER A 394 -8.92 31.83 31.47
N SER A 395 -8.68 30.57 31.15
CA SER A 395 -7.63 30.11 30.23
C SER A 395 -8.02 30.24 28.76
N GLY A 396 -9.21 30.78 28.43
CA GLY A 396 -9.71 30.94 27.06
C GLY A 396 -10.24 29.66 26.43
N VAL A 397 -10.55 28.63 27.23
CA VAL A 397 -11.14 27.37 26.74
C VAL A 397 -12.61 27.33 27.17
N GLU A 398 -13.52 27.45 26.21
CA GLU A 398 -14.95 27.46 26.49
C GLU A 398 -15.49 26.03 26.75
N PRO A 399 -16.35 25.84 27.79
CA PRO A 399 -17.04 24.58 28.02
C PRO A 399 -17.97 24.24 26.83
N THR A 400 -18.01 22.97 26.48
CA THR A 400 -18.86 22.46 25.38
C THR A 400 -19.88 21.44 25.88
N VAL A 401 -20.78 20.99 25.02
CA VAL A 401 -21.70 19.87 25.28
C VAL A 401 -20.96 18.65 25.84
N VAL A 402 -19.72 18.40 25.39
CA VAL A 402 -18.90 17.26 25.85
C VAL A 402 -18.49 17.45 27.32
N THR A 403 -18.13 18.67 27.73
CA THR A 403 -17.77 19.00 29.11
C THR A 403 -18.98 18.79 30.03
N PHE A 404 -20.12 19.36 29.69
CA PHE A 404 -21.36 19.18 30.48
C PHE A 404 -21.82 17.73 30.53
N ASN A 405 -21.72 16.99 29.44
CA ASN A 405 -22.05 15.57 29.41
C ASN A 405 -21.12 14.74 30.32
N ALA A 406 -19.84 15.10 30.40
CA ALA A 406 -18.90 14.44 31.32
C ALA A 406 -19.30 14.70 32.78
N ILE A 407 -19.70 15.95 33.13
CA ILE A 407 -20.18 16.30 34.46
C ILE A 407 -21.48 15.54 34.80
N ILE A 408 -22.48 15.63 33.94
CA ILE A 408 -23.78 14.98 34.12
C ILE A 408 -23.62 13.46 34.22
N SER A 409 -22.79 12.86 33.37
CA SER A 409 -22.50 11.42 33.43
C SER A 409 -21.78 11.01 34.70
N GLY A 410 -20.81 11.81 35.14
CA GLY A 410 -20.09 11.58 36.38
C GLY A 410 -21.00 11.62 37.59
N CYS A 411 -21.82 12.67 37.71
CA CYS A 411 -22.83 12.81 38.77
C CYS A 411 -23.84 11.64 38.73
N ALA A 412 -24.29 11.25 37.52
CA ALA A 412 -25.21 10.13 37.34
C ALA A 412 -24.63 8.79 37.82
N ASN A 413 -23.35 8.55 37.55
CA ASN A 413 -22.66 7.31 37.95
C ASN A 413 -22.36 7.29 39.46
N SER A 414 -22.24 8.46 40.10
CA SER A 414 -22.04 8.62 41.56
C SER A 414 -23.37 8.67 42.35
N GLY A 415 -24.53 8.48 41.68
CA GLY A 415 -25.83 8.50 42.33
C GLY A 415 -26.30 9.93 42.73
N LEU A 416 -25.71 10.96 42.16
CA LEU A 416 -26.00 12.38 42.45
C LEU A 416 -26.97 12.95 41.38
N GLY A 417 -28.16 12.39 41.27
CA GLY A 417 -29.13 12.78 40.23
C GLY A 417 -29.57 14.23 40.32
N SER A 418 -29.68 14.79 41.54
CA SER A 418 -30.01 16.20 41.74
C SER A 418 -28.90 17.14 41.21
N ALA A 419 -27.65 16.84 41.50
CA ALA A 419 -26.52 17.61 40.98
C ALA A 419 -26.45 17.50 39.43
N ALA A 420 -26.70 16.33 38.88
CA ALA A 420 -26.76 16.15 37.42
C ALA A 420 -27.84 17.03 36.77
N PHE A 421 -29.00 17.17 37.44
CA PHE A 421 -30.09 18.02 36.96
C PHE A 421 -29.75 19.51 37.06
N GLU A 422 -29.06 19.94 38.13
CA GLU A 422 -28.57 21.32 38.27
C GLU A 422 -27.61 21.69 37.14
N TRP A 423 -26.63 20.82 36.85
CA TRP A 423 -25.69 21.03 35.75
C TRP A 423 -26.38 21.08 34.36
N PHE A 424 -27.46 20.32 34.19
CA PHE A 424 -28.26 20.42 32.98
C PHE A 424 -28.94 21.80 32.85
N HIS A 425 -29.45 22.35 33.94
CA HIS A 425 -29.99 23.72 33.96
C HIS A 425 -28.92 24.75 33.62
N ARG A 426 -27.73 24.65 34.24
CA ARG A 426 -26.60 25.55 33.94
C ARG A 426 -26.18 25.49 32.50
N MET A 427 -26.19 24.29 31.89
CA MET A 427 -25.93 24.11 30.46
C MET A 427 -26.92 24.89 29.60
N LYS A 428 -28.21 24.84 29.92
CA LYS A 428 -29.27 25.59 29.21
C LYS A 428 -29.12 27.11 29.39
N VAL A 429 -28.80 27.57 30.60
CA VAL A 429 -28.56 29.00 30.90
C VAL A 429 -27.38 29.54 30.08
N GLN A 430 -26.36 28.73 29.85
CA GLN A 430 -25.22 29.09 28.99
C GLN A 430 -25.47 28.96 27.50
N ASN A 431 -26.73 28.76 27.07
CA ASN A 431 -27.15 28.56 25.68
C ASN A 431 -26.47 27.37 24.98
N ILE A 432 -25.98 26.40 25.73
CA ILE A 432 -25.42 25.16 25.19
C ILE A 432 -26.55 24.17 25.02
N LYS A 433 -26.89 23.80 23.77
CA LYS A 433 -28.03 22.90 23.47
C LYS A 433 -27.71 21.47 23.92
N PRO A 434 -28.53 20.87 24.82
CA PRO A 434 -28.43 19.46 25.18
C PRO A 434 -28.67 18.56 23.95
N ASN A 435 -27.97 17.43 23.88
CA ASN A 435 -28.15 16.44 22.83
C ASN A 435 -28.82 15.16 23.36
N GLU A 436 -29.08 14.18 22.47
CA GLU A 436 -29.65 12.88 22.85
C GLU A 436 -28.90 12.23 24.03
N ILE A 437 -27.55 12.31 24.03
CA ILE A 437 -26.70 11.72 25.07
C ILE A 437 -26.94 12.44 26.42
N THR A 438 -27.05 13.77 26.42
CA THR A 438 -27.34 14.56 27.62
C THR A 438 -28.64 14.11 28.27
N TYR A 439 -29.71 14.04 27.51
CA TYR A 439 -31.01 13.62 28.01
C TYR A 439 -31.01 12.15 28.47
N GLU A 440 -30.39 11.23 27.69
CA GLU A 440 -30.30 9.82 28.05
C GLU A 440 -29.59 9.61 29.41
N MET A 441 -28.45 10.27 29.62
CA MET A 441 -27.70 10.18 30.87
C MET A 441 -28.47 10.74 32.05
N LEU A 442 -29.12 11.91 31.88
CA LEU A 442 -29.84 12.57 32.95
C LEU A 442 -31.10 11.80 33.33
N ILE A 443 -31.87 11.31 32.37
CA ILE A 443 -33.06 10.51 32.61
C ILE A 443 -32.72 9.23 33.37
N LEU A 444 -31.64 8.53 32.96
CA LEU A 444 -31.16 7.34 33.68
C LEU A 444 -30.74 7.67 35.13
N ALA A 445 -30.06 8.79 35.34
CA ALA A 445 -29.67 9.24 36.68
C ALA A 445 -30.87 9.47 37.58
N LEU A 446 -31.87 10.22 37.10
CA LEU A 446 -33.07 10.54 37.85
C LEU A 446 -33.98 9.32 38.09
N ALA A 447 -34.03 8.40 37.12
CA ALA A 447 -34.76 7.14 37.28
C ALA A 447 -34.14 6.25 38.37
N ARG A 448 -32.84 6.27 38.57
CA ARG A 448 -32.11 5.59 39.65
C ARG A 448 -32.23 6.31 40.99
N ASP A 449 -32.28 7.64 40.94
CA ASP A 449 -32.36 8.52 42.12
C ASP A 449 -33.82 8.67 42.65
N ALA A 450 -34.69 7.71 42.36
CA ALA A 450 -36.07 7.68 42.80
C ALA A 450 -36.90 8.94 42.45
N LYS A 451 -36.61 9.59 41.32
CA LYS A 451 -37.30 10.78 40.80
C LYS A 451 -38.02 10.52 39.48
N PRO A 452 -38.99 9.60 39.44
CA PRO A 452 -39.62 9.16 38.20
C PRO A 452 -40.42 10.25 37.48
N ARG A 453 -41.00 11.21 38.21
CA ARG A 453 -41.73 12.33 37.57
C ARG A 453 -40.81 13.24 36.76
N LEU A 454 -39.66 13.62 37.32
CA LEU A 454 -38.66 14.43 36.58
C LEU A 454 -38.08 13.68 35.38
N ALA A 455 -37.78 12.40 35.53
CA ALA A 455 -37.34 11.54 34.43
C ALA A 455 -38.37 11.48 33.28
N TYR A 456 -39.66 11.40 33.61
CA TYR A 456 -40.74 11.42 32.66
C TYR A 456 -40.88 12.77 31.95
N GLU A 457 -40.86 13.89 32.69
CA GLU A 457 -40.93 15.25 32.12
C GLU A 457 -39.79 15.52 31.15
N LEU A 458 -38.58 15.10 31.51
CA LEU A 458 -37.41 15.23 30.63
C LEU A 458 -37.51 14.36 29.38
N TYR A 459 -38.10 13.16 29.49
CA TYR A 459 -38.36 12.32 28.35
C TYR A 459 -39.29 13.00 27.36
N LEU A 460 -40.38 13.59 27.85
CA LEU A 460 -41.33 14.35 27.01
C LEU A 460 -40.67 15.61 26.41
N SER A 461 -39.89 16.35 27.21
CA SER A 461 -39.14 17.52 26.72
C SER A 461 -38.22 17.16 25.56
N ALA A 462 -37.40 16.11 25.72
CA ALA A 462 -36.49 15.64 24.66
C ALA A 462 -37.26 15.25 23.38
N ARG A 463 -38.41 14.57 23.53
CA ARG A 463 -39.25 14.19 22.41
C ARG A 463 -39.87 15.40 21.71
N ASN A 464 -40.32 16.40 22.47
CA ASN A 464 -40.86 17.66 21.92
C ASN A 464 -39.78 18.46 21.19
N GLU A 465 -38.51 18.36 21.60
CA GLU A 465 -37.36 18.91 20.89
C GLU A 465 -36.94 18.08 19.65
N GLY A 466 -37.66 16.99 19.33
CA GLY A 466 -37.41 16.13 18.18
C GLY A 466 -36.25 15.15 18.32
N LEU A 467 -35.75 14.95 19.56
CA LEU A 467 -34.63 14.04 19.84
C LEU A 467 -35.10 12.58 19.87
N ARG A 468 -34.32 11.66 19.32
CA ARG A 468 -34.60 10.22 19.30
C ARG A 468 -33.85 9.50 20.42
N LEU A 469 -34.57 9.30 21.54
CA LEU A 469 -34.05 8.54 22.67
C LEU A 469 -34.08 7.02 22.43
N SER A 470 -33.20 6.27 23.08
CA SER A 470 -33.11 4.82 22.94
C SER A 470 -34.25 4.10 23.67
N SER A 471 -34.58 2.86 23.25
CA SER A 471 -35.55 1.99 23.92
C SER A 471 -35.24 1.76 25.41
N LYS A 472 -33.94 1.75 25.78
CA LYS A 472 -33.50 1.62 27.18
C LYS A 472 -34.01 2.74 28.08
N ILE A 473 -34.03 3.98 27.55
CA ILE A 473 -34.52 5.14 28.31
C ILE A 473 -36.02 5.07 28.51
N TYR A 474 -36.77 4.67 27.48
CA TYR A 474 -38.20 4.42 27.58
C TYR A 474 -38.49 3.39 28.67
N ASP A 475 -37.79 2.25 28.64
CA ASP A 475 -37.96 1.17 29.63
C ASP A 475 -37.55 1.65 31.04
N ALA A 476 -36.48 2.44 31.17
CA ALA A 476 -36.06 2.99 32.47
C ALA A 476 -37.10 3.92 33.11
N VAL A 477 -37.72 4.81 32.32
CA VAL A 477 -38.79 5.70 32.81
C VAL A 477 -40.02 4.88 33.25
N LYS A 478 -40.43 3.88 32.46
CA LYS A 478 -41.56 3.01 32.75
C LYS A 478 -41.34 2.20 34.04
N VAL A 479 -40.18 1.54 34.16
CA VAL A 479 -39.82 0.73 35.33
C VAL A 479 -39.71 1.58 36.58
N SER A 480 -39.04 2.75 36.50
CA SER A 480 -38.91 3.66 37.64
C SER A 480 -40.27 4.17 38.15
N SER A 481 -41.21 4.48 37.24
CA SER A 481 -42.53 4.92 37.62
C SER A 481 -43.34 3.82 38.32
N GLN A 482 -43.19 2.56 37.88
CA GLN A 482 -43.83 1.39 38.50
C GLN A 482 -43.26 1.10 39.88
N ILE A 483 -41.93 1.14 40.05
CA ILE A 483 -41.29 0.86 41.34
C ILE A 483 -41.65 1.90 42.39
N HIS A 484 -41.78 3.16 42.02
CA HIS A 484 -42.02 4.26 42.95
C HIS A 484 -43.47 4.73 42.97
N ASN A 485 -44.40 3.94 42.40
CA ASN A 485 -45.85 4.25 42.36
C ASN A 485 -46.15 5.69 41.89
N ALA A 486 -45.40 6.20 40.96
CA ALA A 486 -45.62 7.56 40.46
C ALA A 486 -46.75 7.53 39.41
N SER A 487 -47.76 8.37 39.60
CA SER A 487 -48.84 8.55 38.61
C SER A 487 -48.26 9.33 37.41
N ILE A 488 -47.96 8.60 36.33
CA ILE A 488 -47.54 9.17 35.03
C ILE A 488 -48.48 8.69 33.95
N ASP A 489 -48.72 9.52 32.94
CA ASP A 489 -49.49 9.13 31.77
C ASP A 489 -48.61 8.32 30.80
N LEU A 490 -48.74 6.99 30.87
CA LEU A 490 -48.01 6.06 29.99
C LEU A 490 -48.38 6.22 28.51
N ASN A 491 -49.59 6.73 28.21
CA ASN A 491 -50.01 6.96 26.82
C ASN A 491 -49.24 8.12 26.18
N ALA A 492 -48.87 9.15 26.97
CA ALA A 492 -48.10 10.27 26.52
C ALA A 492 -46.63 9.91 26.17
N LEU A 493 -46.09 8.81 26.73
CA LEU A 493 -44.76 8.31 26.32
C LEU A 493 -44.71 7.86 24.85
N GLY A 494 -45.90 7.48 24.30
CA GLY A 494 -45.99 6.99 22.91
C GLY A 494 -45.41 5.60 22.70
N CYS A 495 -45.18 5.22 21.45
CA CYS A 495 -44.66 3.91 21.12
C CYS A 495 -43.19 3.76 21.57
N ARG A 496 -42.85 2.59 22.10
CA ARG A 496 -41.45 2.23 22.44
C ARG A 496 -40.55 2.37 21.21
N PRO A 497 -39.46 3.13 21.27
CA PRO A 497 -38.55 3.24 20.15
C PRO A 497 -37.96 1.88 19.77
N PRO A 498 -37.71 1.62 18.47
CA PRO A 498 -37.08 0.38 18.03
C PRO A 498 -35.65 0.27 18.58
N GLU A 499 -35.24 -0.93 18.96
CA GLU A 499 -33.87 -1.15 19.38
C GLU A 499 -32.93 -0.84 18.21
N LYS A 500 -31.94 0.02 18.46
CA LYS A 500 -30.83 0.22 17.51
C LYS A 500 -30.14 -1.14 17.34
N LYS A 501 -30.45 -1.88 16.26
CA LYS A 501 -29.71 -3.11 15.91
C LYS A 501 -28.22 -2.74 15.91
N LYS A 502 -27.46 -3.31 16.84
CA LYS A 502 -26.01 -3.29 16.73
C LYS A 502 -25.72 -3.94 15.39
N THR A 503 -25.29 -3.18 14.41
CA THR A 503 -24.72 -3.73 13.17
C THR A 503 -23.47 -4.49 13.60
N VAL A 504 -23.67 -5.76 13.96
CA VAL A 504 -22.60 -6.74 14.06
C VAL A 504 -22.11 -6.88 12.62
N ARG A 505 -21.09 -6.13 12.26
CA ARG A 505 -20.30 -6.45 11.08
C ARG A 505 -19.74 -7.85 11.34
N ILE A 506 -20.47 -8.87 10.91
CA ILE A 506 -19.98 -10.24 10.79
C ILE A 506 -18.84 -10.14 9.77
N ARG A 507 -17.61 -9.95 10.24
CA ARG A 507 -16.45 -10.23 9.44
C ARG A 507 -16.51 -11.73 9.16
N LYS A 508 -16.81 -12.11 7.91
CA LYS A 508 -16.48 -13.44 7.42
C LYS A 508 -15.03 -13.69 7.83
N LYS A 509 -14.82 -14.58 8.79
CA LYS A 509 -13.51 -15.14 9.11
C LYS A 509 -13.04 -15.85 7.83
N ASN A 510 -12.13 -15.23 7.10
CA ASN A 510 -11.28 -16.00 6.23
C ASN A 510 -10.34 -16.78 7.15
N ASP A 511 -10.55 -18.08 7.22
CA ASP A 511 -9.82 -19.06 8.06
C ASP A 511 -8.30 -19.20 7.72
N ARG A 512 -7.70 -18.23 7.06
CA ARG A 512 -6.26 -18.22 6.75
C ARG A 512 -5.39 -17.38 7.69
N SER A 513 -5.96 -16.84 8.78
CA SER A 513 -5.20 -15.95 9.69
C SER A 513 -4.78 -16.60 11.02
N GLN A 514 -4.99 -17.90 11.22
CA GLN A 514 -4.64 -18.53 12.49
C GLN A 514 -3.19 -19.03 12.58
N HIS A 515 -2.41 -18.99 11.50
CA HIS A 515 -0.99 -19.46 11.53
C HIS A 515 0.05 -18.36 11.74
N VAL A 516 -0.32 -17.10 11.91
CA VAL A 516 0.63 -15.97 12.04
C VAL A 516 0.73 -15.42 13.47
N LEU A 517 0.00 -16.00 14.43
CA LEU A 517 0.03 -15.53 15.83
C LEU A 517 0.84 -16.42 16.79
N ARG A 518 1.64 -17.35 16.27
CA ARG A 518 2.52 -18.22 17.07
C ARG A 518 3.98 -18.19 16.58
N CYS A 519 4.54 -17.04 16.38
CA CYS A 519 6.00 -16.85 16.37
C CYS A 519 6.31 -15.48 16.94
#